data_60958a0bc92e993d640eaab029ea22e1
#
_entry.id   60958a0bc92e993d640eaab029ea22e1
#
_cell.length_a   1.000
_cell.length_b   1.000
_cell.length_c   1.000
_cell.angle_alpha   90.00
_cell.angle_beta   90.00
_cell.angle_gamma   90.00
#
_symmetry.space_group_name_H-M   'P 1'
#
loop_
_entity.id
_entity.type
_entity.pdbx_description
1 polymer ?
#
loop_
_entity_poly.entity_id
_entity_poly.type
_entity_poly.pdbx_seq_one_letter_code
_entity_poly.pdbx_strand_id
1 'polypeptide(L)'
;ASDVYKRQPQDVLVGMMIALVVLLLSKYLLDWADGGKNRDWLLAIVGVILSAAMLMYTSVKPYPMDVLPDGTLLVDPWDMVTDCYKAAGAMMGFCLGWVLERHFVGFDAKGAGKARVIRGVVGVALLLAVQKGLKAAGNLLLDAHWLGFAEMFGLMLFAIVLYPALFQWAEGRKSKS
;
A
#
# COMPACT_ATOMS: atom_id res chain seq x y z
N ALA A 1 -25.51 26.34 4.99
CA ALA A 1 -25.79 24.94 4.66
C ALA A 1 -24.53 24.37 4.06
N SER A 2 -23.83 23.56 4.83
CA SER A 2 -22.71 22.80 4.34
C SER A 2 -23.22 21.86 3.23
N ASP A 3 -22.98 22.20 1.99
CA ASP A 3 -23.06 21.23 0.90
C ASP A 3 -21.97 20.20 1.15
N VAL A 4 -22.32 19.20 1.93
CA VAL A 4 -21.60 17.95 1.99
C VAL A 4 -21.46 17.52 0.54
N TYR A 5 -20.24 17.43 0.07
CA TYR A 5 -19.86 16.90 -1.25
C TYR A 5 -20.57 15.56 -1.40
N LYS A 6 -21.74 15.59 -2.00
CA LYS A 6 -22.53 14.39 -2.25
C LYS A 6 -21.75 13.60 -3.30
N ARG A 7 -21.03 12.59 -2.85
CA ARG A 7 -20.45 11.59 -3.76
C ARG A 7 -21.58 11.12 -4.65
N GLN A 8 -21.55 11.57 -5.90
CA GLN A 8 -22.62 11.20 -6.84
C GLN A 8 -22.56 9.69 -7.03
N PRO A 9 -23.70 9.00 -7.18
CA PRO A 9 -23.71 7.56 -7.44
C PRO A 9 -22.84 7.17 -8.63
N GLN A 10 -22.61 8.09 -9.56
CA GLN A 10 -21.71 7.96 -10.70
C GLN A 10 -20.25 7.76 -10.27
N ASP A 11 -19.76 8.47 -9.25
CA ASP A 11 -18.38 8.33 -8.76
C ASP A 11 -18.14 6.93 -8.18
N VAL A 12 -19.16 6.39 -7.50
CA VAL A 12 -19.10 5.03 -6.95
C VAL A 12 -19.07 4.00 -8.08
N LEU A 13 -19.92 4.15 -9.11
CA LEU A 13 -19.95 3.24 -10.24
C LEU A 13 -18.64 3.26 -11.02
N VAL A 14 -18.10 4.45 -11.31
CA VAL A 14 -16.80 4.60 -11.98
C VAL A 14 -15.69 3.99 -11.14
N GLY A 15 -15.67 4.23 -9.85
CA GLY A 15 -14.70 3.63 -8.93
C GLY A 15 -14.77 2.10 -8.91
N MET A 16 -15.97 1.52 -8.90
CA MET A 16 -16.17 0.07 -9.00
C MET A 16 -15.69 -0.50 -10.34
N MET A 17 -15.97 0.18 -11.45
CA MET A 17 -15.49 -0.25 -12.77
C MET A 17 -13.96 -0.22 -12.83
N ILE A 18 -13.33 0.85 -12.37
CA ILE A 18 -11.86 0.96 -12.29
C ILE A 18 -11.29 -0.15 -11.42
N ALA A 19 -11.87 -0.38 -10.24
CA ALA A 19 -11.42 -1.46 -9.35
C ALA A 19 -11.52 -2.84 -10.00
N LEU A 20 -12.59 -3.12 -10.75
CA LEU A 20 -12.75 -4.37 -11.49
C LEU A 20 -11.69 -4.52 -12.59
N VAL A 21 -11.44 -3.46 -13.36
CA VAL A 21 -10.40 -3.46 -14.41
C VAL A 21 -9.02 -3.70 -13.79
N VAL A 22 -8.70 -3.01 -12.69
CA VAL A 22 -7.43 -3.19 -11.97
C VAL A 22 -7.29 -4.62 -11.44
N LEU A 23 -8.36 -5.21 -10.91
CA LEU A 23 -8.37 -6.58 -10.40
C LEU A 23 -8.10 -7.60 -11.51
N LEU A 24 -8.78 -7.47 -12.66
CA LEU A 24 -8.58 -8.36 -13.81
C LEU A 24 -7.18 -8.21 -14.39
N LEU A 25 -6.69 -6.97 -14.52
CA LEU A 25 -5.34 -6.68 -14.99
C LEU A 25 -4.29 -7.25 -14.05
N SER A 26 -4.47 -7.07 -12.73
CA SER A 26 -3.56 -7.62 -11.71
C SER A 26 -3.49 -9.12 -11.79
N LYS A 27 -4.63 -9.81 -11.93
CA LYS A 27 -4.65 -11.26 -12.11
C LYS A 27 -3.85 -11.67 -13.35
N TYR A 28 -4.10 -11.03 -14.49
CA TYR A 28 -3.37 -11.33 -15.73
C TYR A 28 -1.86 -11.11 -15.59
N LEU A 29 -1.46 -10.01 -14.95
CA LEU A 29 -0.04 -9.69 -14.72
C LEU A 29 0.64 -10.69 -13.78
N LEU A 30 -0.06 -11.13 -12.74
CA LEU A 30 0.46 -12.14 -11.80
C LEU A 30 0.58 -13.51 -12.47
N ASP A 31 -0.44 -13.95 -13.23
CA ASP A 31 -0.40 -15.20 -13.99
C ASP A 31 0.76 -15.18 -15.03
N TRP A 32 0.98 -14.02 -15.67
CA TRP A 32 2.11 -13.83 -16.58
C TRP A 32 3.47 -13.88 -15.86
N ALA A 33 3.56 -13.31 -14.66
CA ALA A 33 4.78 -13.35 -13.86
C ALA A 33 5.12 -14.79 -13.42
N ASP A 34 4.10 -15.60 -13.12
CA ASP A 34 4.27 -17.01 -12.75
C ASP A 34 4.78 -17.87 -13.92
N GLY A 35 4.53 -17.48 -15.15
CA GLY A 35 4.90 -18.20 -16.36
C GLY A 35 6.37 -18.09 -16.77
N GLY A 36 7.23 -17.35 -16.06
CA GLY A 36 8.62 -17.18 -16.49
C GLY A 36 9.60 -16.70 -15.42
N LYS A 37 10.85 -17.17 -15.58
CA LYS A 37 11.94 -16.81 -14.67
C LYS A 37 12.21 -15.31 -14.70
N ASN A 38 12.24 -14.68 -13.54
CA ASN A 38 12.52 -13.23 -13.34
C ASN A 38 11.45 -12.25 -13.88
N ARG A 39 10.28 -12.70 -14.31
CA ARG A 39 9.20 -11.78 -14.72
C ARG A 39 8.60 -11.01 -13.55
N ASP A 40 8.61 -11.60 -12.37
CA ASP A 40 8.24 -10.97 -11.11
C ASP A 40 9.14 -9.77 -10.78
N TRP A 41 10.46 -9.92 -10.95
CA TRP A 41 11.41 -8.79 -10.80
C TRP A 41 11.14 -7.68 -11.81
N LEU A 42 10.86 -8.04 -13.06
CA LEU A 42 10.52 -7.06 -14.10
C LEU A 42 9.27 -6.27 -13.71
N LEU A 43 8.22 -6.98 -13.25
CA LEU A 43 6.96 -6.35 -12.82
C LEU A 43 7.19 -5.42 -11.63
N ALA A 44 7.98 -5.84 -10.65
CA ALA A 44 8.30 -5.04 -9.49
C ALA A 44 9.10 -3.77 -9.87
N ILE A 45 10.08 -3.90 -10.75
CA ILE A 45 10.86 -2.76 -11.25
C ILE A 45 9.97 -1.76 -11.98
N VAL A 46 9.08 -2.24 -12.86
CA VAL A 46 8.12 -1.39 -13.57
C VAL A 46 7.21 -0.67 -12.58
N GLY A 47 6.68 -1.37 -11.57
CA GLY A 47 5.85 -0.77 -10.53
C GLY A 47 6.59 0.32 -9.72
N VAL A 48 7.86 0.08 -9.37
CA VAL A 48 8.70 1.07 -8.69
C VAL A 48 8.96 2.29 -9.58
N ILE A 49 9.28 2.09 -10.86
CA ILE A 49 9.49 3.18 -11.81
C ILE A 49 8.23 4.03 -11.99
N LEU A 50 7.07 3.39 -12.15
CA LEU A 50 5.79 4.10 -12.27
C LEU A 50 5.46 4.91 -11.01
N SER A 51 5.72 4.35 -9.84
CA SER A 51 5.54 5.06 -8.56
C SER A 51 6.47 6.25 -8.43
N ALA A 52 7.74 6.10 -8.83
CA ALA A 52 8.71 7.19 -8.85
C ALA A 52 8.30 8.29 -9.84
N ALA A 53 7.85 7.92 -11.04
CA ALA A 53 7.35 8.86 -12.04
C ALA A 53 6.11 9.63 -11.53
N MET A 54 5.20 8.95 -10.82
CA MET A 54 4.06 9.57 -10.17
C MET A 54 4.49 10.60 -9.12
N LEU A 55 5.48 10.28 -8.28
CA LEU A 55 6.05 11.21 -7.30
C LEU A 55 6.67 12.44 -7.98
N MET A 56 7.47 12.23 -9.02
CA MET A 56 8.05 13.33 -9.79
C MET A 56 6.97 14.22 -10.39
N TYR A 57 5.97 13.63 -11.03
CA TYR A 57 4.85 14.38 -11.60
C TYR A 57 4.12 15.20 -10.53
N THR A 58 3.81 14.59 -9.40
CA THR A 58 3.11 15.24 -8.29
C THR A 58 3.91 16.39 -7.68
N SER A 59 5.25 16.26 -7.64
CA SER A 59 6.14 17.29 -7.09
C SER A 59 6.31 18.50 -8.00
N VAL A 60 6.17 18.32 -9.33
CA VAL A 60 6.42 19.39 -10.33
C VAL A 60 5.13 20.06 -10.78
N LYS A 61 3.98 19.37 -10.68
CA LYS A 61 2.70 19.89 -11.16
C LYS A 61 2.28 21.13 -10.35
N PRO A 62 1.95 22.25 -11.01
CA PRO A 62 1.31 23.38 -10.34
C PRO A 62 -0.12 23.03 -9.98
N TYR A 63 -0.50 23.27 -8.73
CA TYR A 63 -1.86 23.04 -8.25
C TYR A 63 -2.60 24.38 -8.18
N PRO A 64 -3.69 24.59 -8.94
CA PRO A 64 -4.54 25.75 -8.81
C PRO A 64 -5.20 25.75 -7.42
N MET A 65 -5.21 26.93 -6.77
CA MET A 65 -5.92 27.13 -5.50
C MET A 65 -7.28 27.73 -5.83
N ASP A 66 -8.29 26.89 -5.97
CA ASP A 66 -9.67 27.35 -6.15
C ASP A 66 -10.25 27.72 -4.79
N VAL A 67 -10.60 28.99 -4.64
CA VAL A 67 -11.14 29.57 -3.38
C VAL A 67 -12.63 29.77 -3.54
N LEU A 68 -13.41 29.30 -2.58
CA LEU A 68 -14.84 29.55 -2.49
C LEU A 68 -15.13 31.04 -2.17
N PRO A 69 -16.35 31.54 -2.44
CA PRO A 69 -16.72 32.91 -2.13
C PRO A 69 -16.58 33.32 -0.66
N ASP A 70 -16.52 32.33 0.24
CA ASP A 70 -16.31 32.53 1.68
C ASP A 70 -14.81 32.56 2.08
N GLY A 71 -13.89 32.47 1.11
CA GLY A 71 -12.45 32.51 1.34
C GLY A 71 -11.83 31.17 1.73
N THR A 72 -12.61 30.09 1.81
CA THR A 72 -12.09 28.73 2.08
C THR A 72 -11.63 28.06 0.79
N LEU A 73 -10.61 27.17 0.87
CA LEU A 73 -10.19 26.35 -0.27
C LEU A 73 -11.28 25.32 -0.59
N LEU A 74 -11.65 25.20 -1.86
CA LEU A 74 -12.58 24.18 -2.32
C LEU A 74 -12.03 22.77 -2.09
N VAL A 75 -10.73 22.59 -2.34
CA VAL A 75 -9.96 21.36 -2.06
C VAL A 75 -8.57 21.79 -1.65
N ASP A 76 -8.03 21.19 -0.57
CA ASP A 76 -6.64 21.42 -0.19
C ASP A 76 -5.71 20.61 -1.10
N PRO A 77 -4.91 21.27 -1.97
CA PRO A 77 -3.98 20.58 -2.84
C PRO A 77 -2.92 19.79 -2.09
N TRP A 78 -2.54 20.21 -0.88
CA TRP A 78 -1.52 19.56 -0.08
C TRP A 78 -1.95 18.22 0.47
N ASP A 79 -3.24 18.08 0.81
CA ASP A 79 -3.81 16.79 1.19
C ASP A 79 -3.78 15.81 0.02
N MET A 80 -4.12 16.27 -1.18
CA MET A 80 -4.05 15.44 -2.40
C MET A 80 -2.62 15.00 -2.72
N VAL A 81 -1.63 15.89 -2.58
CA VAL A 81 -0.21 15.58 -2.73
C VAL A 81 0.19 14.50 -1.71
N THR A 82 -0.19 14.68 -0.45
CA THR A 82 0.11 13.70 0.61
C THR A 82 -0.47 12.32 0.30
N ASP A 83 -1.69 12.27 -0.23
CA ASP A 83 -2.32 11.00 -0.62
C ASP A 83 -1.64 10.33 -1.82
N CYS A 84 -1.12 11.12 -2.77
CA CYS A 84 -0.28 10.61 -3.85
C CYS A 84 1.03 10.00 -3.31
N TYR A 85 1.67 10.63 -2.33
CA TYR A 85 2.87 10.10 -1.68
C TYR A 85 2.57 8.79 -0.93
N LYS A 86 1.45 8.71 -0.21
CA LYS A 86 1.00 7.46 0.44
C LYS A 86 0.75 6.34 -0.57
N ALA A 87 0.08 6.65 -1.69
CA ALA A 87 -0.20 5.68 -2.75
C ALA A 87 1.10 5.16 -3.40
N ALA A 88 2.05 6.05 -3.68
CA ALA A 88 3.34 5.68 -4.23
C ALA A 88 4.14 4.81 -3.24
N GLY A 89 4.15 5.16 -1.96
CA GLY A 89 4.78 4.36 -0.89
C GLY A 89 4.16 2.97 -0.79
N ALA A 90 2.83 2.88 -0.82
CA ALA A 90 2.12 1.60 -0.81
C ALA A 90 2.48 0.73 -2.02
N MET A 91 2.49 1.31 -3.22
CA MET A 91 2.83 0.59 -4.46
C MET A 91 4.27 0.10 -4.47
N MET A 92 5.24 0.95 -4.10
CA MET A 92 6.64 0.55 -4.01
C MET A 92 6.85 -0.54 -2.94
N GLY A 93 6.24 -0.37 -1.76
CA GLY A 93 6.30 -1.35 -0.68
C GLY A 93 5.69 -2.68 -1.06
N PHE A 94 4.57 -2.66 -1.80
CA PHE A 94 3.93 -3.87 -2.34
C PHE A 94 4.83 -4.56 -3.36
N CYS A 95 5.33 -3.85 -4.36
CA CYS A 95 6.16 -4.42 -5.42
C CYS A 95 7.43 -5.08 -4.87
N LEU A 96 8.15 -4.38 -4.00
CA LEU A 96 9.35 -4.91 -3.37
C LEU A 96 9.03 -6.03 -2.38
N GLY A 97 8.00 -5.84 -1.56
CA GLY A 97 7.56 -6.85 -0.60
C GLY A 97 7.14 -8.15 -1.26
N TRP A 98 6.38 -8.07 -2.35
CA TRP A 98 5.94 -9.24 -3.10
C TRP A 98 7.09 -10.07 -3.65
N VAL A 99 8.10 -9.43 -4.25
CA VAL A 99 9.27 -10.15 -4.77
C VAL A 99 10.12 -10.72 -3.63
N LEU A 100 10.33 -9.96 -2.56
CA LEU A 100 11.08 -10.43 -1.39
C LEU A 100 10.38 -11.62 -0.72
N GLU A 101 9.06 -11.53 -0.56
CA GLU A 101 8.27 -12.64 -0.01
C GLU A 101 8.44 -13.90 -0.86
N ARG A 102 8.27 -13.77 -2.18
CA ARG A 102 8.33 -14.88 -3.12
C ARG A 102 9.69 -15.56 -3.17
N HIS A 103 10.79 -14.80 -3.11
CA HIS A 103 12.14 -15.34 -3.23
C HIS A 103 12.80 -15.73 -1.91
N PHE A 104 12.44 -15.09 -0.81
CA PHE A 104 13.13 -15.26 0.48
C PHE A 104 12.26 -15.88 1.57
N VAL A 105 10.96 -15.63 1.57
CA VAL A 105 10.05 -16.08 2.60
C VAL A 105 9.29 -17.34 2.15
N GLY A 106 8.66 -17.30 0.99
CA GLY A 106 7.90 -18.42 0.41
C GLY A 106 6.81 -18.93 1.36
N PHE A 107 5.98 -18.04 1.89
CA PHE A 107 5.02 -18.36 2.93
C PHE A 107 3.88 -19.26 2.39
N ASP A 108 3.72 -20.47 2.97
CA ASP A 108 2.58 -21.33 2.66
C ASP A 108 1.43 -21.07 3.66
N ALA A 109 0.33 -20.55 3.17
CA ALA A 109 -0.86 -20.25 3.96
C ALA A 109 -1.69 -21.48 4.36
N LYS A 110 -1.21 -22.71 4.10
CA LYS A 110 -1.87 -23.96 4.46
C LYS A 110 -1.88 -24.14 5.98
N GLY A 111 -3.07 -24.16 6.58
CA GLY A 111 -3.25 -24.34 8.02
C GLY A 111 -4.71 -24.56 8.38
N ALA A 112 -4.97 -25.15 9.57
CA ALA A 112 -6.31 -25.32 10.10
C ALA A 112 -7.08 -23.99 10.20
N GLY A 113 -8.39 -23.98 9.89
CA GLY A 113 -9.19 -22.78 9.79
C GLY A 113 -9.11 -21.84 11.00
N LYS A 114 -9.07 -22.39 12.22
CA LYS A 114 -8.93 -21.60 13.46
C LYS A 114 -7.57 -20.88 13.56
N ALA A 115 -6.48 -21.53 13.19
CA ALA A 115 -5.15 -20.93 13.20
C ALA A 115 -5.06 -19.77 12.19
N ARG A 116 -5.72 -19.87 11.05
CA ARG A 116 -5.79 -18.81 10.03
C ARG A 116 -6.49 -17.56 10.54
N VAL A 117 -7.60 -17.73 11.26
CA VAL A 117 -8.34 -16.59 11.86
C VAL A 117 -7.50 -15.90 12.94
N ILE A 118 -6.87 -16.68 13.82
CA ILE A 118 -6.00 -16.13 14.87
C ILE A 118 -4.84 -15.35 14.25
N ARG A 119 -4.20 -15.90 13.22
CA ARG A 119 -3.15 -15.19 12.47
C ARG A 119 -3.67 -13.88 11.90
N GLY A 120 -4.84 -13.87 11.27
CA GLY A 120 -5.44 -12.66 10.75
C GLY A 120 -5.66 -11.58 11.81
N VAL A 121 -6.25 -11.94 12.95
CA VAL A 121 -6.50 -10.99 14.06
C VAL A 121 -5.19 -10.44 14.64
N VAL A 122 -4.21 -11.31 14.90
CA VAL A 122 -2.88 -10.88 15.39
C VAL A 122 -2.18 -9.99 14.36
N GLY A 123 -2.29 -10.33 13.07
CA GLY A 123 -1.72 -9.53 11.98
C GLY A 123 -2.29 -8.11 11.94
N VAL A 124 -3.60 -7.97 12.04
CA VAL A 124 -4.24 -6.65 12.07
C VAL A 124 -3.81 -5.85 13.31
N ALA A 125 -3.77 -6.48 14.48
CA ALA A 125 -3.31 -5.80 15.70
C ALA A 125 -1.86 -5.31 15.60
N LEU A 126 -0.96 -6.14 15.05
CA LEU A 126 0.44 -5.79 14.81
C LEU A 126 0.58 -4.69 13.75
N LEU A 127 -0.19 -4.75 12.67
CA LEU A 127 -0.23 -3.70 11.64
C LEU A 127 -0.59 -2.33 12.24
N LEU A 128 -1.63 -2.28 13.07
CA LEU A 128 -2.04 -1.06 13.74
C LEU A 128 -0.97 -0.54 14.72
N ALA A 129 -0.28 -1.44 15.41
CA ALA A 129 0.82 -1.07 16.30
C ALA A 129 2.02 -0.50 15.52
N VAL A 130 2.40 -1.15 14.42
CA VAL A 130 3.47 -0.70 13.51
C VAL A 130 3.12 0.64 12.89
N GLN A 131 1.88 0.83 12.44
CA GLN A 131 1.42 2.10 11.90
C GLN A 131 1.59 3.25 12.90
N LYS A 132 1.14 3.06 14.13
CA LYS A 132 1.31 4.07 15.18
C LYS A 132 2.79 4.35 15.49
N GLY A 133 3.61 3.30 15.52
CA GLY A 133 5.05 3.42 15.73
C GLY A 133 5.77 4.18 14.61
N LEU A 134 5.47 3.86 13.35
CA LEU A 134 6.03 4.55 12.18
C LEU A 134 5.62 6.02 12.15
N LYS A 135 4.35 6.30 12.46
CA LYS A 135 3.84 7.68 12.54
C LYS A 135 4.50 8.47 13.66
N ALA A 136 4.65 7.88 14.84
CA ALA A 136 5.30 8.54 15.98
C ALA A 136 6.79 8.83 15.70
N ALA A 137 7.53 7.86 15.14
CA ALA A 137 8.92 8.03 14.79
C ALA A 137 9.12 9.01 13.63
N GLY A 138 8.28 8.91 12.60
CA GLY A 138 8.39 9.74 11.41
C GLY A 138 8.03 11.20 11.63
N ASN A 139 7.09 11.52 12.53
CA ASN A 139 6.75 12.89 12.90
C ASN A 139 7.95 13.69 13.46
N LEU A 140 8.98 13.00 13.94
CA LEU A 140 10.19 13.63 14.47
C LEU A 140 11.24 13.93 13.39
N LEU A 141 11.14 13.29 12.21
CA LEU A 141 12.23 13.23 11.25
C LEU A 141 11.85 13.64 9.83
N LEU A 142 10.56 13.61 9.48
CA LEU A 142 10.09 13.74 8.11
C LEU A 142 8.99 14.78 7.96
N ASP A 143 8.98 15.44 6.80
CA ASP A 143 7.85 16.27 6.36
C ASP A 143 6.60 15.41 6.14
N ALA A 144 5.41 16.01 6.23
CA ALA A 144 4.12 15.32 6.16
C ALA A 144 3.95 14.41 4.93
N HIS A 145 4.45 14.83 3.77
CA HIS A 145 4.37 14.05 2.53
C HIS A 145 5.25 12.80 2.58
N TRP A 146 6.54 12.97 2.97
CA TRP A 146 7.49 11.88 3.11
C TRP A 146 7.14 10.95 4.27
N LEU A 147 6.52 11.47 5.32
CA LEU A 147 5.98 10.65 6.40
C LEU A 147 4.89 9.72 5.87
N GLY A 148 3.93 10.25 5.07
CA GLY A 148 2.88 9.44 4.46
C GLY A 148 3.43 8.34 3.55
N PHE A 149 4.46 8.66 2.75
CA PHE A 149 5.16 7.69 1.91
C PHE A 149 5.81 6.59 2.76
N ALA A 150 6.64 6.96 3.75
CA ALA A 150 7.38 6.03 4.59
C ALA A 150 6.46 5.13 5.42
N GLU A 151 5.37 5.69 5.93
CA GLU A 151 4.34 4.95 6.67
C GLU A 151 3.74 3.84 5.78
N MET A 152 3.25 4.16 4.60
CA MET A 152 2.61 3.18 3.71
C MET A 152 3.61 2.18 3.14
N PHE A 153 4.81 2.62 2.78
CA PHE A 153 5.89 1.75 2.34
C PHE A 153 6.26 0.72 3.42
N GLY A 154 6.50 1.20 4.65
CA GLY A 154 6.84 0.34 5.79
C GLY A 154 5.73 -0.64 6.15
N LEU A 155 4.46 -0.19 6.11
CA LEU A 155 3.30 -1.05 6.36
C LEU A 155 3.19 -2.18 5.34
N MET A 156 3.39 -1.90 4.04
CA MET A 156 3.36 -2.92 2.99
C MET A 156 4.49 -3.93 3.15
N LEU A 157 5.72 -3.48 3.41
CA LEU A 157 6.84 -4.38 3.67
C LEU A 157 6.61 -5.23 4.93
N PHE A 158 6.08 -4.63 5.99
CA PHE A 158 5.74 -5.37 7.20
C PHE A 158 4.69 -6.44 6.92
N ALA A 159 3.60 -6.09 6.25
CA ALA A 159 2.49 -7.00 6.00
C ALA A 159 2.87 -8.17 5.09
N ILE A 160 3.69 -7.92 4.06
CA ILE A 160 3.98 -8.89 3.02
C ILE A 160 5.23 -9.72 3.34
N VAL A 161 6.24 -9.13 3.98
CA VAL A 161 7.53 -9.81 4.22
C VAL A 161 7.71 -10.17 5.70
N LEU A 162 7.70 -9.15 6.56
CA LEU A 162 8.08 -9.35 7.97
C LEU A 162 7.06 -10.19 8.73
N TYR A 163 5.78 -9.93 8.51
CA TYR A 163 4.73 -10.67 9.20
C TYR A 163 4.71 -12.17 8.83
N PRO A 164 4.73 -12.58 7.55
CA PRO A 164 4.85 -13.99 7.18
C PRO A 164 6.16 -14.63 7.68
N ALA A 165 7.28 -13.91 7.59
CA ALA A 165 8.57 -14.40 8.06
C ALA A 165 8.56 -14.67 9.58
N LEU A 166 7.97 -13.78 10.38
CA LEU A 166 7.81 -13.96 11.82
C LEU A 166 6.99 -15.21 12.16
N PHE A 167 5.93 -15.47 11.41
CA PHE A 167 5.12 -16.68 11.60
C PHE A 167 5.85 -17.95 11.25
N GLN A 168 6.56 -17.99 10.14
CA GLN A 168 7.39 -19.15 9.78
C GLN A 168 8.45 -19.43 10.87
N TRP A 169 9.11 -18.40 11.36
CA TRP A 169 10.09 -18.55 12.43
C TRP A 169 9.46 -19.07 13.73
N ALA A 170 8.29 -18.57 14.11
CA ALA A 170 7.58 -19.00 15.31
C ALA A 170 7.07 -20.45 15.21
N GLU A 171 6.63 -20.89 14.02
CA GLU A 171 6.18 -22.27 13.78
C GLU A 171 7.34 -23.25 13.63
N GLY A 172 8.43 -22.84 12.99
CA GLY A 172 9.65 -23.65 12.88
C GLY A 172 10.31 -23.95 14.24
N ARG A 173 10.10 -23.10 15.24
CA ARG A 173 10.50 -23.39 16.63
C ARG A 173 9.62 -24.44 17.30
N LYS A 174 8.33 -24.47 17.02
CA LYS A 174 7.40 -25.47 17.60
C LYS A 174 7.61 -26.86 17.05
N SER A 175 8.14 -26.99 15.83
CA SER A 175 8.44 -28.31 15.21
C SER A 175 9.74 -28.93 15.68
N LYS A 176 10.60 -28.19 16.38
CA LYS A 176 11.89 -28.68 16.91
C LYS A 176 11.89 -28.96 18.42
N SER A 177 10.80 -28.72 19.11
CA SER A 177 10.54 -29.01 20.52
C SER A 177 9.58 -30.20 20.66
#